data_482d4fba31af4e798c83b7681c92876c
#
_entry.id   482d4fba31af4e798c83b7681c92876c
#
_cell.length_a   1.000
_cell.length_b   1.000
_cell.length_c   1.000
_cell.angle_alpha   90.00
_cell.angle_beta   90.00
_cell.angle_gamma   90.00
#
_symmetry.space_group_name_H-M   'P 1'
#
loop_
_entity.id
_entity.type
_entity.pdbx_description
1 polymer ?
#
loop_
_entity_poly.entity_id
_entity_poly.type
_entity_poly.pdbx_seq_one_letter_code
_entity_poly.pdbx_strand_id
1 'polypeptide(L)'
;MQIWPGSPYPLGATFDGSGTNFALYSEVAERVELCLIGDDFSERRVEMTEVDAFVWHVYLPAVQPGQRYGFRVHGPYDPAAGHRC
;
A
#
# COMPACT_ATOMS: atom_id res chain seq x y z
N MET A 1 -8.05 -0.81 12.82
CA MET A 1 -8.18 -0.12 11.53
C MET A 1 -8.95 -1.01 10.58
N GLN A 2 -9.90 -0.44 9.88
CA GLN A 2 -10.63 -1.19 8.88
C GLN A 2 -9.84 -1.23 7.58
N ILE A 3 -9.89 -2.37 6.91
CA ILE A 3 -9.15 -2.56 5.68
C ILE A 3 -10.12 -3.13 4.66
N TRP A 4 -10.33 -2.41 3.58
CA TRP A 4 -11.23 -2.83 2.51
C TRP A 4 -10.42 -3.15 1.26
N PRO A 5 -10.96 -3.92 0.33
CA PRO A 5 -10.19 -4.33 -0.86
C PRO A 5 -9.76 -3.16 -1.74
N GLY A 6 -10.60 -2.16 -1.86
CA GLY A 6 -10.24 -1.03 -2.70
C GLY A 6 -10.38 -1.29 -4.17
N SER A 7 -9.67 -0.49 -4.95
CA SER A 7 -9.76 -0.51 -6.40
C SER A 7 -8.36 -0.54 -6.99
N PRO A 8 -8.15 -1.25 -8.11
CA PRO A 8 -6.83 -1.25 -8.75
C PRO A 8 -6.50 0.05 -9.47
N TYR A 9 -7.44 0.96 -9.59
CA TYR A 9 -7.19 2.21 -10.28
C TYR A 9 -7.77 3.36 -9.48
N PRO A 10 -7.15 4.53 -9.59
CA PRO A 10 -5.87 4.80 -10.22
C PRO A 10 -4.71 4.35 -9.34
N LEU A 11 -3.53 4.25 -9.93
CA LEU A 11 -2.35 3.88 -9.19
C LEU A 11 -1.96 4.99 -8.22
N GLY A 12 -1.27 4.58 -7.17
CA GLY A 12 -0.84 5.52 -6.14
C GLY A 12 -1.89 5.66 -5.05
N ALA A 13 -1.90 6.80 -4.40
CA ALA A 13 -2.83 7.07 -3.31
C ALA A 13 -3.91 8.03 -3.79
N THR A 14 -5.17 7.65 -3.60
CA THR A 14 -6.30 8.45 -4.06
C THR A 14 -7.25 8.64 -2.91
N PHE A 15 -7.45 9.88 -2.50
CA PHE A 15 -8.35 10.22 -1.40
C PHE A 15 -9.72 10.56 -1.98
N ASP A 16 -10.76 9.95 -1.40
CA ASP A 16 -12.12 10.13 -1.93
C ASP A 16 -13.05 10.88 -1.00
N GLY A 17 -12.51 11.48 0.04
CA GLY A 17 -13.32 12.19 1.01
C GLY A 17 -13.61 11.41 2.27
N SER A 18 -13.55 10.10 2.19
CA SER A 18 -13.80 9.24 3.35
C SER A 18 -12.59 8.43 3.74
N GLY A 19 -11.69 8.17 2.81
CA GLY A 19 -10.51 7.40 3.06
C GLY A 19 -9.62 7.43 1.84
N THR A 20 -8.62 6.58 1.80
CA THR A 20 -7.64 6.60 0.72
C THR A 20 -7.46 5.21 0.14
N ASN A 21 -7.49 5.15 -1.17
CA ASN A 21 -7.20 3.94 -1.92
C ASN A 21 -5.74 3.93 -2.32
N PHE A 22 -5.06 2.83 -2.05
CA PHE A 22 -3.66 2.65 -2.42
C PHE A 22 -3.57 1.54 -3.45
N ALA A 23 -2.88 1.79 -4.55
CA ALA A 23 -2.72 0.81 -5.61
C ALA A 23 -1.30 0.85 -6.14
N LEU A 24 -0.70 -0.33 -6.27
CA LEU A 24 0.68 -0.47 -6.70
C LEU A 24 0.79 -1.58 -7.74
N TYR A 25 1.38 -1.28 -8.87
CA TYR A 25 1.58 -2.27 -9.93
C TYR A 25 2.91 -2.99 -9.70
N SER A 26 2.89 -4.32 -9.69
CA SER A 26 4.11 -5.09 -9.62
C SER A 26 3.87 -6.49 -10.18
N GLU A 27 4.64 -6.85 -11.19
CA GLU A 27 4.52 -8.18 -11.80
C GLU A 27 5.28 -9.25 -11.03
N VAL A 28 6.22 -8.84 -10.18
CA VAL A 28 7.10 -9.82 -9.54
C VAL A 28 6.85 -9.96 -8.05
N ALA A 29 6.00 -9.15 -7.48
CA ALA A 29 5.78 -9.19 -6.05
C ALA A 29 5.04 -10.46 -5.65
N GLU A 30 5.50 -11.09 -4.59
CA GLU A 30 4.76 -12.17 -3.96
C GLU A 30 3.98 -11.67 -2.78
N ARG A 31 4.37 -10.52 -2.25
CA ARG A 31 3.70 -9.93 -1.11
C ARG A 31 4.01 -8.44 -1.11
N VAL A 32 3.03 -7.64 -0.77
CA VAL A 32 3.21 -6.20 -0.69
C VAL A 32 2.63 -5.72 0.63
N GLU A 33 3.40 -4.89 1.31
CA GLU A 33 2.93 -4.25 2.53
C GLU A 33 2.90 -2.75 2.32
N LEU A 34 1.84 -2.13 2.81
CA LEU A 34 1.73 -0.68 2.83
C LEU A 34 2.18 -0.21 4.19
N CYS A 35 3.13 0.71 4.22
CA CYS A 35 3.66 1.26 5.46
C CYS A 35 3.11 2.65 5.67
N LEU A 36 2.45 2.87 6.78
CA LEU A 36 1.94 4.19 7.15
C LEU A 36 2.84 4.75 8.23
N ILE A 37 3.34 5.94 8.02
CA ILE A 37 4.32 6.55 8.92
C ILE A 37 3.67 7.72 9.63
N GLY A 38 3.67 7.66 10.95
CA GLY A 38 3.09 8.71 11.76
C GLY A 38 4.05 9.86 11.99
N ASP A 39 3.53 10.93 12.58
CA ASP A 39 4.33 12.12 12.84
C ASP A 39 5.44 11.86 13.84
N ASP A 40 5.27 10.86 14.67
CA ASP A 40 6.28 10.48 15.66
C ASP A 40 7.19 9.39 15.14
N PHE A 41 7.21 9.21 13.83
CA PHE A 41 8.01 8.20 13.15
C PHE A 41 7.60 6.77 13.49
N SER A 42 6.44 6.58 14.10
CA SER A 42 5.91 5.23 14.26
C SER A 42 5.48 4.70 12.90
N GLU A 43 5.54 3.40 12.76
CA GLU A 43 5.22 2.78 11.49
C GLU A 43 4.15 1.73 11.71
N ARG A 44 3.13 1.73 10.86
CA ARG A 44 2.10 0.69 10.86
C ARG A 44 2.10 0.03 9.51
N ARG A 45 2.16 -1.29 9.50
CA ARG A 45 2.19 -2.04 8.26
C ARG A 45 0.85 -2.67 8.01
N VAL A 46 0.40 -2.58 6.76
CA VAL A 46 -0.85 -3.17 6.32
C VAL A 46 -0.52 -4.09 5.15
N GLU A 47 -0.81 -5.37 5.31
CA GLU A 47 -0.55 -6.30 4.21
C GLU A 47 -1.62 -6.14 3.16
N MET A 48 -1.19 -5.95 1.91
CA MET A 48 -2.11 -5.81 0.79
C MET A 48 -2.39 -7.21 0.24
N THR A 49 -3.62 -7.66 0.38
CA THR A 49 -3.98 -9.02 -0.01
C THR A 49 -4.77 -9.08 -1.30
N GLU A 50 -5.26 -7.94 -1.78
CA GLU A 50 -6.03 -7.91 -3.02
C GLU A 50 -5.13 -7.56 -4.17
N VAL A 51 -5.16 -8.35 -5.22
CA VAL A 51 -4.37 -8.08 -6.40
C VAL A 51 -5.23 -8.38 -7.63
N ASP A 52 -5.17 -7.48 -8.61
CA ASP A 52 -5.96 -7.60 -9.83
C ASP A 52 -5.08 -7.18 -10.99
N ALA A 53 -4.78 -8.11 -11.90
CA ALA A 53 -3.93 -7.85 -13.04
C ALA A 53 -2.60 -7.21 -12.62
N PHE A 54 -1.96 -7.78 -11.62
CA PHE A 54 -0.69 -7.33 -11.06
C PHE A 54 -0.77 -6.00 -10.33
N VAL A 55 -1.96 -5.47 -10.08
CA VAL A 55 -2.11 -4.26 -9.28
C VAL A 55 -2.57 -4.67 -7.89
N TRP A 56 -1.72 -4.40 -6.91
CA TRP A 56 -2.04 -4.65 -5.51
C TRP A 56 -2.77 -3.43 -4.97
N HIS A 57 -3.89 -3.64 -4.30
CA HIS A 57 -4.69 -2.50 -3.87
C HIS A 57 -5.33 -2.74 -2.51
N VAL A 58 -5.62 -1.64 -1.84
CA VAL A 58 -6.28 -1.66 -0.54
C VAL A 58 -6.91 -0.28 -0.33
N TYR A 59 -8.01 -0.26 0.40
CA TYR A 59 -8.67 0.98 0.75
C TYR A 59 -8.71 1.11 2.26
N LEU A 60 -8.26 2.23 2.78
CA LEU A 60 -8.20 2.47 4.21
C LEU A 60 -9.12 3.66 4.55
N PRO A 61 -10.27 3.38 5.16
CA PRO A 61 -11.28 4.42 5.36
C PRO A 61 -10.86 5.57 6.24
N ALA A 62 -9.89 5.44 7.07
CA ALA A 62 -9.57 6.51 8.00
C ALA A 62 -8.34 7.31 7.59
N VAL A 63 -7.72 6.98 6.48
CA VAL A 63 -6.49 7.64 6.06
C VAL A 63 -6.83 8.86 5.23
N GLN A 64 -6.21 9.99 5.53
CA GLN A 64 -6.51 11.26 4.91
C GLN A 64 -5.30 11.80 4.18
N PRO A 65 -5.47 12.85 3.36
CA PRO A 65 -4.34 13.47 2.66
C PRO A 65 -3.28 13.93 3.64
N GLY A 66 -2.03 13.83 3.24
CA GLY A 66 -0.94 14.19 4.11
C GLY A 66 -0.35 13.03 4.87
N GLN A 67 -0.99 11.89 4.85
CA GLN A 67 -0.46 10.70 5.50
C GLN A 67 0.80 10.25 4.76
N ARG A 68 1.89 10.11 5.47
CA ARG A 68 3.11 9.56 4.87
C ARG A 68 2.98 8.07 4.71
N TYR A 69 3.43 7.56 3.59
CA TYR A 69 3.31 6.14 3.32
C TYR A 69 4.40 5.68 2.38
N GLY A 70 4.59 4.37 2.31
CA GLY A 70 5.47 3.74 1.36
C GLY A 70 5.04 2.30 1.17
N PHE A 71 5.65 1.64 0.22
CA PHE A 71 5.34 0.24 -0.05
C PHE A 71 6.56 -0.60 0.21
N ARG A 72 6.35 -1.78 0.80
CA ARG A 72 7.41 -2.76 0.96
C ARG A 72 7.04 -3.97 0.09
N VAL A 73 7.84 -4.22 -0.91
CA VAL A 73 7.57 -5.25 -1.90
C VAL A 73 8.47 -6.44 -1.65
N HIS A 74 7.87 -7.63 -1.56
CA HIS A 74 8.61 -8.86 -1.37
C HIS A 74 8.45 -9.72 -2.62
N GLY A 75 9.55 -10.14 -3.19
CA GLY A 75 9.53 -10.96 -4.39
C GLY A 75 10.44 -12.15 -4.25
N PRO A 76 10.47 -13.02 -5.26
CA PRO A 76 11.29 -14.22 -5.20
C PRO A 76 12.78 -13.90 -5.16
N TYR A 77 13.17 -12.80 -5.72
CA TYR A 77 14.53 -12.34 -5.61
C TYR A 77 14.54 -11.16 -4.73
N ASP A 78 14.69 -11.35 -3.53
CA ASP A 78 14.60 -10.24 -2.68
C ASP A 78 15.96 -9.87 -2.11
N PRO A 79 16.93 -9.63 -2.88
CA PRO A 79 18.26 -9.39 -2.35
C PRO A 79 18.34 -7.98 -1.82
N ALA A 80 17.40 -7.54 -1.16
CA ALA A 80 17.47 -6.23 -0.59
C ALA A 80 17.71 -5.18 -1.63
N ALA A 81 17.19 -5.39 -2.78
CA ALA A 81 17.50 -4.50 -3.88
C ALA A 81 16.76 -3.21 -3.78
N GLY A 82 16.79 -2.60 -2.66
CA GLY A 82 16.20 -1.31 -2.55
C GLY A 82 14.75 -1.31 -2.18
N HIS A 83 14.25 -2.40 -1.74
CA HIS A 83 12.90 -2.42 -1.28
C HIS A 83 12.80 -1.70 0.03
N ARG A 84 12.00 -0.70 0.09
CA ARG A 84 11.80 0.02 1.31
C ARG A 84 10.56 0.84 1.21
N CYS A 85 10.06 1.23 2.32
CA CYS A 85 8.88 2.06 2.38
C CYS A 85 9.17 3.50 2.05
#